data_44c04f6c6a99a1625b7ecce9fc083e5f
#
_entry.id   44c04f6c6a99a1625b7ecce9fc083e5f
#
_cell.length_a   1.000
_cell.length_b   1.000
_cell.length_c   1.000
_cell.angle_alpha   90.00
_cell.angle_beta   90.00
_cell.angle_gamma   90.00
#
_symmetry.space_group_name_H-M   'P 1'
#
loop_
_entity.id
_entity.type
_entity.pdbx_description
1 polymer ?
#
loop_
_entity_poly.entity_id
_entity_poly.type
_entity_poly.pdbx_seq_one_letter_code
_entity_poly.pdbx_strand_id
1 'polypeptide(L)'
;MDGPLLLACNHPNSFLDAIILDILFRKPIWSLARGDVFTKPFYINLLTKLKILPVYRTSEGVENLEANYTTFDSCKEIFINKGIVLMFSEGKCINEWHLRPLKKGTARLAISTWQDGINLKVLPVGINYSSFKKFGKNIFLNFGMVISKDEILSNETDGKRNLIFNEKLKKELEQLVFEIPPADAQLKEKLLVAKQNILSKIALAIPATFGFLLNAPLYLPIIFFVKTKTKDTDHHDSVLLALLIFLYPFYLLGITSLLFLLTHAWLSFLALLILPLGAWAYVQLKEQLDKSE
;
A
#
# COMPACT_ATOMS: atom_id res chain seq x y z
N MET A 1 17.70 0.01 -7.27
CA MET A 1 18.24 -1.36 -7.13
C MET A 1 17.74 -2.18 -8.29
N ASP A 2 18.63 -2.89 -8.98
CA ASP A 2 18.22 -3.86 -9.98
C ASP A 2 18.05 -5.22 -9.29
N GLY A 3 16.89 -5.90 -9.59
CA GLY A 3 16.54 -7.19 -9.01
C GLY A 3 17.50 -8.32 -9.36
N PRO A 4 17.30 -9.52 -8.80
CA PRO A 4 16.10 -10.00 -8.13
C PRO A 4 15.89 -9.40 -6.72
N LEU A 5 14.69 -8.96 -6.44
CA LEU A 5 14.38 -8.25 -5.21
C LEU A 5 13.06 -8.75 -4.58
N LEU A 6 13.10 -9.09 -3.30
CA LEU A 6 11.93 -9.35 -2.47
C LEU A 6 11.75 -8.18 -1.49
N LEU A 7 10.64 -7.45 -1.61
CA LEU A 7 10.23 -6.45 -0.63
C LEU A 7 9.48 -7.15 0.50
N ALA A 8 10.03 -7.12 1.70
CA ALA A 8 9.48 -7.75 2.90
C ALA A 8 8.90 -6.67 3.82
N CYS A 9 7.57 -6.53 3.85
CA CYS A 9 6.90 -5.38 4.45
C CYS A 9 5.97 -5.77 5.60
N ASN A 10 5.67 -4.79 6.49
CA ASN A 10 4.45 -4.81 7.31
C ASN A 10 3.21 -4.53 6.43
N HIS A 11 1.99 -4.69 6.98
CA HIS A 11 0.75 -4.58 6.19
C HIS A 11 -0.33 -3.75 6.90
N PRO A 12 -0.16 -2.43 7.03
CA PRO A 12 -1.08 -1.60 7.79
C PRO A 12 -2.31 -1.12 7.02
N ASN A 13 -2.31 -1.11 5.67
CA ASN A 13 -3.40 -0.45 4.91
C ASN A 13 -3.80 -1.16 3.61
N SER A 14 -3.92 -2.48 3.66
CA SER A 14 -4.50 -3.30 2.60
C SER A 14 -3.91 -3.01 1.20
N PHE A 15 -4.78 -2.83 0.20
CA PHE A 15 -4.43 -2.60 -1.21
C PHE A 15 -3.57 -1.35 -1.43
N LEU A 16 -3.72 -0.31 -0.61
CA LEU A 16 -2.96 0.92 -0.72
C LEU A 16 -1.45 0.70 -0.52
N ASP A 17 -1.06 -0.24 0.36
CA ASP A 17 0.35 -0.55 0.62
C ASP A 17 1.07 -1.01 -0.65
N ALA A 18 0.43 -1.85 -1.44
CA ALA A 18 1.01 -2.35 -2.69
C ALA A 18 1.13 -1.26 -3.76
N ILE A 19 0.10 -0.43 -3.93
CA ILE A 19 0.10 0.67 -4.91
C ILE A 19 1.21 1.68 -4.62
N ILE A 20 1.36 2.07 -3.34
CA ILE A 20 2.37 3.06 -2.95
C ILE A 20 3.78 2.56 -3.26
N LEU A 21 4.04 1.28 -3.02
CA LEU A 21 5.34 0.71 -3.36
C LEU A 21 5.53 0.60 -4.88
N ASP A 22 4.50 0.18 -5.63
CA ASP A 22 4.61 0.01 -7.09
C ASP A 22 4.96 1.32 -7.81
N ILE A 23 4.41 2.46 -7.38
CA ILE A 23 4.71 3.77 -8.00
C ILE A 23 6.15 4.27 -7.76
N LEU A 24 6.89 3.70 -6.80
CA LEU A 24 8.27 4.09 -6.49
C LEU A 24 9.32 3.38 -7.34
N PHE A 25 8.97 2.23 -7.91
CA PHE A 25 9.91 1.43 -8.67
C PHE A 25 9.65 1.59 -10.18
N ARG A 26 10.73 1.60 -10.97
CA ARG A 26 10.63 1.67 -12.43
C ARG A 26 10.10 0.38 -13.07
N LYS A 27 10.34 -0.76 -12.40
CA LYS A 27 9.84 -2.07 -12.83
C LYS A 27 8.56 -2.38 -12.08
N PRO A 28 7.56 -2.99 -12.72
CA PRO A 28 6.33 -3.39 -12.04
C PRO A 28 6.63 -4.39 -10.92
N ILE A 29 5.96 -4.22 -9.80
CA ILE A 29 6.06 -5.10 -8.63
C ILE A 29 4.99 -6.18 -8.73
N TRP A 30 5.39 -7.43 -8.54
CA TRP A 30 4.47 -8.53 -8.36
C TRP A 30 4.09 -8.64 -6.88
N SER A 31 2.83 -8.41 -6.54
CA SER A 31 2.34 -8.53 -5.17
C SER A 31 1.61 -9.84 -4.94
N LEU A 32 1.59 -10.30 -3.68
CA LEU A 32 0.86 -11.49 -3.28
C LEU A 32 -0.43 -11.11 -2.58
N ALA A 33 -1.56 -11.68 -3.04
CA ALA A 33 -2.88 -11.48 -2.45
C ALA A 33 -3.52 -12.80 -2.04
N ARG A 34 -4.56 -12.74 -1.20
CA ARG A 34 -5.28 -13.91 -0.70
C ARG A 34 -5.80 -14.78 -1.85
N GLY A 35 -5.57 -16.08 -1.76
CA GLY A 35 -5.96 -17.05 -2.78
C GLY A 35 -7.48 -17.15 -3.00
N ASP A 36 -8.28 -16.87 -1.98
CA ASP A 36 -9.75 -16.90 -2.06
C ASP A 36 -10.38 -15.86 -3.02
N VAL A 37 -9.62 -14.85 -3.47
CA VAL A 37 -10.10 -13.92 -4.50
C VAL A 37 -9.89 -14.43 -5.93
N PHE A 38 -9.10 -15.51 -6.12
CA PHE A 38 -8.80 -16.11 -7.42
C PHE A 38 -9.80 -17.22 -7.81
N THR A 39 -11.10 -16.98 -7.66
CA THR A 39 -12.15 -18.00 -7.78
C THR A 39 -12.61 -18.27 -9.21
N LYS A 40 -12.57 -17.29 -10.10
CA LYS A 40 -13.07 -17.39 -11.47
C LYS A 40 -11.99 -17.04 -12.48
N PRO A 41 -11.99 -17.66 -13.69
CA PRO A 41 -10.99 -17.39 -14.74
C PRO A 41 -10.83 -15.90 -15.06
N PHE A 42 -11.93 -15.14 -15.02
CA PHE A 42 -11.92 -13.69 -15.24
C PHE A 42 -11.06 -12.97 -14.18
N TYR A 43 -11.29 -13.27 -12.89
CA TYR A 43 -10.52 -12.65 -11.79
C TYR A 43 -9.06 -13.09 -11.82
N ILE A 44 -8.78 -14.36 -12.10
CA ILE A 44 -7.42 -14.88 -12.24
C ILE A 44 -6.66 -14.09 -13.33
N ASN A 45 -7.26 -13.98 -14.52
CA ASN A 45 -6.64 -13.25 -15.63
C ASN A 45 -6.45 -11.76 -15.33
N LEU A 46 -7.47 -11.12 -14.73
CA LEU A 46 -7.39 -9.71 -14.36
C LEU A 46 -6.28 -9.45 -13.32
N LEU A 47 -6.26 -10.23 -12.24
CA LEU A 47 -5.28 -10.07 -11.16
C LEU A 47 -3.86 -10.37 -11.64
N THR A 48 -3.67 -11.39 -12.46
CA THR A 48 -2.37 -11.70 -13.06
C THR A 48 -1.87 -10.59 -13.98
N LYS A 49 -2.76 -9.98 -14.77
CA LYS A 49 -2.42 -8.79 -15.59
C LYS A 49 -2.03 -7.60 -14.72
N LEU A 50 -2.61 -7.46 -13.54
CA LEU A 50 -2.26 -6.48 -12.53
C LEU A 50 -1.02 -6.88 -11.70
N LYS A 51 -0.30 -7.93 -12.10
CA LYS A 51 0.89 -8.43 -11.40
C LYS A 51 0.61 -8.89 -9.97
N ILE A 52 -0.52 -9.57 -9.76
CA ILE A 52 -0.92 -10.12 -8.47
C ILE A 52 -0.99 -11.64 -8.57
N LEU A 53 -0.30 -12.33 -7.65
CA LEU A 53 -0.28 -13.79 -7.54
C LEU A 53 -1.05 -14.24 -6.27
N PRO A 54 -1.67 -15.45 -6.29
CA PRO A 54 -2.37 -15.97 -5.13
C PRO A 54 -1.40 -16.45 -4.04
N VAL A 55 -1.73 -16.26 -2.78
CA VAL A 55 -1.08 -16.92 -1.64
C VAL A 55 -2.14 -17.39 -0.66
N TYR A 56 -2.03 -18.64 -0.22
CA TYR A 56 -2.98 -19.28 0.68
C TYR A 56 -2.45 -19.34 2.10
N ARG A 57 -3.32 -19.09 3.07
CA ARG A 57 -3.03 -19.15 4.50
C ARG A 57 -3.52 -20.49 5.06
N THR A 58 -2.93 -20.92 6.17
CA THR A 58 -3.40 -22.12 6.90
C THR A 58 -4.88 -22.01 7.32
N SER A 59 -5.37 -20.82 7.57
CA SER A 59 -6.79 -20.55 7.88
C SER A 59 -7.73 -20.68 6.68
N GLU A 60 -7.21 -20.83 5.46
CA GLU A 60 -7.97 -20.97 4.20
C GLU A 60 -8.06 -22.44 3.74
N GLY A 61 -7.65 -23.38 4.59
CA GLY A 61 -7.62 -24.82 4.31
C GLY A 61 -6.20 -25.34 4.08
N VAL A 62 -5.89 -26.47 4.69
CA VAL A 62 -4.55 -27.09 4.59
C VAL A 62 -4.30 -27.60 3.17
N GLU A 63 -5.35 -28.05 2.49
CA GLU A 63 -5.33 -28.50 1.08
C GLU A 63 -4.86 -27.41 0.10
N ASN A 64 -5.07 -26.15 0.45
CA ASN A 64 -4.65 -25.02 -0.40
C ASN A 64 -3.17 -24.64 -0.21
N LEU A 65 -2.51 -25.18 0.81
CA LEU A 65 -1.10 -24.85 1.06
C LEU A 65 -0.15 -25.41 -0.01
N GLU A 66 -0.51 -26.50 -0.68
CA GLU A 66 0.26 -27.04 -1.80
C GLU A 66 0.31 -26.05 -2.98
N ALA A 67 -0.75 -25.29 -3.21
CA ALA A 67 -0.78 -24.25 -4.22
C ALA A 67 0.25 -23.14 -3.98
N ASN A 68 0.72 -22.95 -2.74
CA ASN A 68 1.79 -22.00 -2.45
C ASN A 68 3.14 -22.40 -3.07
N TYR A 69 3.41 -23.69 -3.30
CA TYR A 69 4.61 -24.11 -4.00
C TYR A 69 4.61 -23.60 -5.45
N THR A 70 3.47 -23.74 -6.15
CA THR A 70 3.31 -23.17 -7.52
C THR A 70 3.49 -21.66 -7.52
N THR A 71 2.95 -20.96 -6.51
CA THR A 71 3.15 -19.52 -6.37
C THR A 71 4.62 -19.16 -6.12
N PHE A 72 5.32 -19.92 -5.30
CA PHE A 72 6.75 -19.72 -5.05
C PHE A 72 7.58 -19.96 -6.30
N ASP A 73 7.25 -20.97 -7.10
CA ASP A 73 7.92 -21.21 -8.37
C ASP A 73 7.70 -20.05 -9.34
N SER A 74 6.47 -19.52 -9.42
CA SER A 74 6.20 -18.29 -10.19
C SER A 74 7.02 -17.10 -9.67
N CYS A 75 7.17 -16.93 -8.36
CA CYS A 75 8.03 -15.90 -7.78
C CYS A 75 9.51 -16.10 -8.16
N LYS A 76 10.01 -17.35 -8.16
CA LYS A 76 11.38 -17.66 -8.58
C LYS A 76 11.62 -17.33 -10.06
N GLU A 77 10.65 -17.60 -10.94
CA GLU A 77 10.71 -17.19 -12.35
C GLU A 77 10.79 -15.66 -12.48
N ILE A 78 10.03 -14.91 -11.68
CA ILE A 78 10.13 -13.46 -11.64
C ILE A 78 11.53 -13.02 -11.20
N PHE A 79 12.11 -13.67 -10.20
CA PHE A 79 13.46 -13.37 -9.71
C PHE A 79 14.56 -13.71 -10.73
N ILE A 80 14.45 -14.84 -11.47
CA ILE A 80 15.35 -15.19 -12.58
C ILE A 80 15.36 -14.07 -13.63
N ASN A 81 14.20 -13.47 -13.90
CA ASN A 81 14.05 -12.33 -14.82
C ASN A 81 14.37 -10.98 -14.17
N LYS A 82 15.09 -10.97 -13.04
CA LYS A 82 15.47 -9.76 -12.29
C LYS A 82 14.26 -8.88 -11.92
N GLY A 83 13.12 -9.51 -11.65
CA GLY A 83 11.89 -8.85 -11.23
C GLY A 83 11.85 -8.55 -9.73
N ILE A 84 10.75 -7.93 -9.31
CA ILE A 84 10.49 -7.52 -7.93
C ILE A 84 9.22 -8.21 -7.45
N VAL A 85 9.29 -8.85 -6.28
CA VAL A 85 8.12 -9.42 -5.59
C VAL A 85 7.92 -8.68 -4.28
N LEU A 86 6.68 -8.35 -3.96
CA LEU A 86 6.25 -7.77 -2.68
C LEU A 86 5.53 -8.83 -1.85
N MET A 87 5.97 -8.99 -0.63
CA MET A 87 5.34 -9.89 0.33
C MET A 87 5.12 -9.19 1.67
N PHE A 88 3.89 -9.22 2.14
CA PHE A 88 3.52 -8.71 3.45
C PHE A 88 3.77 -9.77 4.51
N SER A 89 4.84 -9.61 5.28
CA SER A 89 5.38 -10.62 6.18
C SER A 89 4.48 -10.93 7.38
N GLU A 90 3.54 -10.06 7.71
CA GLU A 90 2.53 -10.25 8.77
C GLU A 90 1.38 -11.19 8.35
N GLY A 91 1.17 -11.36 7.04
CA GLY A 91 0.16 -12.26 6.48
C GLY A 91 -1.29 -11.80 6.67
N LYS A 92 -1.56 -10.66 7.28
CA LYS A 92 -2.88 -10.04 7.44
C LYS A 92 -2.74 -8.53 7.53
N CYS A 93 -3.63 -7.77 6.87
CA CYS A 93 -3.75 -6.34 7.02
C CYS A 93 -4.49 -6.00 8.32
N ILE A 94 -3.98 -5.03 9.10
CA ILE A 94 -4.68 -4.39 10.22
C ILE A 94 -4.25 -2.94 10.32
N ASN A 95 -5.21 -2.02 10.47
CA ASN A 95 -4.97 -0.59 10.60
C ASN A 95 -4.48 -0.22 11.99
N GLU A 96 -3.18 -0.40 12.24
CA GLU A 96 -2.53 -0.08 13.51
C GLU A 96 -1.09 0.41 13.31
N TRP A 97 -0.56 1.14 14.28
CA TRP A 97 0.85 1.57 14.33
C TRP A 97 1.65 0.62 15.21
N HIS A 98 1.77 -0.62 14.76
CA HIS A 98 2.43 -1.69 15.50
C HIS A 98 2.92 -2.77 14.54
N LEU A 99 4.13 -3.30 14.77
CA LEU A 99 4.64 -4.43 14.02
C LEU A 99 4.10 -5.75 14.59
N ARG A 100 3.34 -6.46 13.80
CA ARG A 100 2.74 -7.74 14.17
C ARG A 100 3.71 -8.91 13.99
N PRO A 101 3.43 -10.05 14.64
CA PRO A 101 4.26 -11.26 14.49
C PRO A 101 4.37 -11.70 13.03
N LEU A 102 5.61 -11.89 12.56
CA LEU A 102 5.89 -12.30 11.20
C LEU A 102 5.52 -13.76 10.95
N LYS A 103 5.00 -14.04 9.76
CA LYS A 103 4.69 -15.39 9.28
C LYS A 103 5.91 -15.99 8.57
N LYS A 104 5.94 -17.32 8.45
CA LYS A 104 7.05 -18.07 7.85
C LYS A 104 7.13 -17.96 6.31
N GLY A 105 6.13 -17.38 5.66
CA GLY A 105 6.04 -17.36 4.19
C GLY A 105 7.22 -16.65 3.54
N THR A 106 7.56 -15.46 4.02
CA THR A 106 8.68 -14.66 3.51
C THR A 106 10.02 -15.39 3.63
N ALA A 107 10.26 -15.99 4.81
CA ALA A 107 11.46 -16.79 5.05
C ALA A 107 11.55 -18.00 4.10
N ARG A 108 10.46 -18.75 3.94
CA ARG A 108 10.40 -19.93 3.07
C ARG A 108 10.67 -19.55 1.61
N LEU A 109 10.05 -18.49 1.10
CA LEU A 109 10.30 -18.02 -0.26
C LEU A 109 11.77 -17.61 -0.45
N ALA A 110 12.32 -16.81 0.45
CA ALA A 110 13.70 -16.35 0.35
C ALA A 110 14.70 -17.49 0.40
N ILE A 111 14.58 -18.40 1.38
CA ILE A 111 15.50 -19.53 1.57
C ILE A 111 15.43 -20.48 0.39
N SER A 112 14.23 -20.89 -0.07
CA SER A 112 14.10 -21.78 -1.22
C SER A 112 14.66 -21.15 -2.50
N THR A 113 14.51 -19.84 -2.68
CA THR A 113 15.09 -19.10 -3.81
C THR A 113 16.63 -19.10 -3.77
N TRP A 114 17.22 -18.93 -2.59
CA TRP A 114 18.68 -19.01 -2.42
C TRP A 114 19.22 -20.43 -2.60
N GLN A 115 18.48 -21.45 -2.16
CA GLN A 115 18.83 -22.87 -2.36
C GLN A 115 18.85 -23.24 -3.85
N ASP A 116 17.98 -22.63 -4.65
CA ASP A 116 17.99 -22.78 -6.12
C ASP A 116 19.09 -21.96 -6.83
N GLY A 117 20.00 -21.34 -6.07
CA GLY A 117 21.15 -20.62 -6.61
C GLY A 117 20.84 -19.18 -7.08
N ILE A 118 19.62 -18.69 -6.89
CA ILE A 118 19.23 -17.34 -7.28
C ILE A 118 19.77 -16.33 -6.23
N ASN A 119 20.54 -15.34 -6.67
CA ASN A 119 21.11 -14.32 -5.78
C ASN A 119 20.08 -13.24 -5.39
N LEU A 120 19.03 -13.66 -4.68
CA LEU A 120 17.94 -12.80 -4.23
C LEU A 120 18.41 -11.82 -3.14
N LYS A 121 18.01 -10.56 -3.27
CA LYS A 121 18.12 -9.53 -2.22
C LYS A 121 16.77 -9.40 -1.53
N VAL A 122 16.73 -9.44 -0.20
CA VAL A 122 15.51 -9.16 0.56
C VAL A 122 15.65 -7.79 1.21
N LEU A 123 14.73 -6.88 0.87
CA LEU A 123 14.72 -5.52 1.38
C LEU A 123 13.56 -5.35 2.37
N PRO A 124 13.84 -5.19 3.67
CA PRO A 124 12.83 -4.82 4.67
C PRO A 124 12.28 -3.42 4.39
N VAL A 125 10.97 -3.25 4.44
CA VAL A 125 10.32 -1.94 4.24
C VAL A 125 9.25 -1.73 5.30
N GLY A 126 9.38 -0.67 6.09
CA GLY A 126 8.37 -0.19 7.02
C GLY A 126 7.44 0.82 6.34
N ILE A 127 6.14 0.55 6.35
CA ILE A 127 5.10 1.42 5.81
C ILE A 127 4.32 2.01 6.98
N ASN A 128 4.26 3.35 7.05
CA ASN A 128 3.60 4.06 8.14
C ASN A 128 2.70 5.15 7.58
N TYR A 129 1.51 5.29 8.16
CA TYR A 129 0.49 6.25 7.74
C TYR A 129 0.13 7.21 8.86
N SER A 130 -0.15 8.46 8.53
CA SER A 130 -0.67 9.42 9.51
C SER A 130 -2.14 9.17 9.87
N SER A 131 -2.87 8.44 9.01
CA SER A 131 -4.27 8.08 9.22
C SER A 131 -4.61 6.85 8.39
N PHE A 132 -5.55 6.03 8.86
CA PHE A 132 -6.12 4.90 8.11
C PHE A 132 -7.50 5.19 7.54
N LYS A 133 -8.07 6.37 7.81
CA LYS A 133 -9.43 6.74 7.40
C LYS A 133 -9.49 8.03 6.56
N LYS A 134 -8.44 8.85 6.55
CA LYS A 134 -8.43 10.13 5.82
C LYS A 134 -7.81 9.98 4.43
N PHE A 135 -8.51 10.44 3.41
CA PHE A 135 -7.93 10.60 2.07
C PHE A 135 -6.85 11.68 2.07
N GLY A 136 -5.76 11.49 1.33
CA GLY A 136 -4.64 12.45 1.28
C GLY A 136 -3.94 12.59 2.64
N LYS A 137 -3.31 11.55 3.10
CA LYS A 137 -2.55 11.43 4.34
C LYS A 137 -1.04 11.45 4.09
N ASN A 138 -0.26 11.66 5.13
CA ASN A 138 1.18 11.47 5.06
C ASN A 138 1.51 9.97 5.08
N ILE A 139 2.49 9.59 4.29
CA ILE A 139 2.99 8.22 4.17
C ILE A 139 4.49 8.28 4.37
N PHE A 140 4.99 7.45 5.29
CA PHE A 140 6.41 7.34 5.59
C PHE A 140 6.87 5.94 5.21
N LEU A 141 7.82 5.88 4.29
CA LEU A 141 8.43 4.64 3.83
C LEU A 141 9.87 4.60 4.30
N ASN A 142 10.16 3.65 5.17
CA ASN A 142 11.48 3.44 5.73
C ASN A 142 12.07 2.16 5.14
N PHE A 143 13.29 2.23 4.63
CA PHE A 143 13.98 1.11 4.02
C PHE A 143 15.11 0.63 4.93
N GLY A 144 15.13 -0.67 5.22
CA GLY A 144 16.13 -1.31 6.07
C GLY A 144 17.36 -1.81 5.31
N MET A 145 18.20 -2.53 6.03
CA MET A 145 19.38 -3.17 5.45
C MET A 145 18.99 -4.40 4.65
N VAL A 146 19.59 -4.56 3.47
CA VAL A 146 19.34 -5.73 2.61
C VAL A 146 19.82 -6.99 3.31
N ILE A 147 18.96 -7.99 3.41
CA ILE A 147 19.28 -9.32 3.90
C ILE A 147 19.70 -10.18 2.70
N SER A 148 20.88 -10.77 2.79
CA SER A 148 21.45 -11.63 1.75
C SER A 148 21.57 -13.09 2.21
N LYS A 149 21.83 -14.00 1.26
CA LYS A 149 22.01 -15.44 1.53
C LYS A 149 23.12 -15.74 2.54
N ASP A 150 24.22 -14.99 2.47
CA ASP A 150 25.42 -15.27 3.26
C ASP A 150 25.19 -15.08 4.77
N GLU A 151 24.17 -14.30 5.11
CA GLU A 151 23.76 -14.05 6.49
C GLU A 151 22.82 -15.12 7.07
N ILE A 152 22.20 -15.92 6.21
CA ILE A 152 21.12 -16.86 6.59
C ILE A 152 21.47 -18.30 6.27
N LEU A 153 22.10 -18.57 5.11
CA LEU A 153 22.46 -19.92 4.71
C LEU A 153 23.66 -20.41 5.52
N SER A 154 23.38 -21.17 6.54
CA SER A 154 24.32 -21.88 7.38
C SER A 154 24.12 -23.39 7.21
N ASN A 155 24.98 -24.22 7.82
CA ASN A 155 24.85 -25.70 7.83
C ASN A 155 23.71 -26.21 8.74
N GLU A 156 22.74 -25.33 9.05
CA GLU A 156 21.61 -25.61 9.91
C GLU A 156 20.41 -26.20 9.15
N THR A 157 19.46 -26.74 9.89
CA THR A 157 18.19 -27.24 9.32
C THR A 157 17.33 -26.11 8.78
N ASP A 158 16.45 -26.41 7.83
CA ASP A 158 15.54 -25.40 7.24
C ASP A 158 14.64 -24.74 8.29
N GLY A 159 14.23 -25.46 9.33
CA GLY A 159 13.46 -24.89 10.44
C GLY A 159 14.23 -23.79 11.18
N LYS A 160 15.53 -24.02 11.43
CA LYS A 160 16.39 -23.06 12.12
C LYS A 160 16.75 -21.88 11.22
N ARG A 161 17.01 -22.11 9.92
CA ARG A 161 17.22 -21.04 8.93
C ARG A 161 16.00 -20.11 8.85
N ASN A 162 14.78 -20.65 8.82
CA ASN A 162 13.54 -19.86 8.83
C ASN A 162 13.42 -19.02 10.10
N LEU A 163 13.83 -19.54 11.26
CA LEU A 163 13.82 -18.81 12.52
C LEU A 163 14.82 -17.64 12.47
N ILE A 164 16.08 -17.91 12.10
CA ILE A 164 17.14 -16.91 11.98
C ILE A 164 16.71 -15.79 11.02
N PHE A 165 16.15 -16.13 9.86
CA PHE A 165 15.64 -15.17 8.90
C PHE A 165 14.54 -14.27 9.50
N ASN A 166 13.54 -14.90 10.14
CA ASN A 166 12.42 -14.15 10.73
C ASN A 166 12.87 -13.24 11.88
N GLU A 167 13.80 -13.67 12.72
CA GLU A 167 14.38 -12.85 13.78
C GLU A 167 15.12 -11.65 13.21
N LYS A 168 15.93 -11.86 12.16
CA LYS A 168 16.64 -10.79 11.48
C LYS A 168 15.66 -9.81 10.82
N LEU A 169 14.71 -10.31 10.04
CA LEU A 169 13.68 -9.49 9.40
C LEU A 169 12.86 -8.70 10.42
N LYS A 170 12.49 -9.33 11.53
CA LYS A 170 11.77 -8.68 12.63
C LYS A 170 12.58 -7.53 13.22
N LYS A 171 13.86 -7.76 13.53
CA LYS A 171 14.75 -6.73 14.08
C LYS A 171 14.90 -5.52 13.14
N GLU A 172 14.98 -5.76 11.82
CA GLU A 172 15.00 -4.66 10.84
C GLU A 172 13.65 -3.92 10.83
N LEU A 173 12.52 -4.62 10.75
CA LEU A 173 11.19 -4.00 10.68
C LEU A 173 10.83 -3.24 11.97
N GLU A 174 11.27 -3.69 13.14
CA GLU A 174 11.09 -2.97 14.42
C GLU A 174 11.71 -1.57 14.43
N GLN A 175 12.74 -1.33 13.60
CA GLN A 175 13.37 -0.01 13.46
C GLN A 175 12.66 0.86 12.41
N LEU A 176 11.86 0.27 11.52
CA LEU A 176 11.26 0.91 10.37
C LEU A 176 9.78 1.24 10.57
N VAL A 177 9.09 0.43 11.38
CA VAL A 177 7.68 0.60 11.71
C VAL A 177 7.55 1.48 12.95
N PHE A 178 6.66 2.46 12.89
CA PHE A 178 6.40 3.31 14.04
C PHE A 178 5.53 2.57 15.05
N GLU A 179 6.07 2.36 16.24
CA GLU A 179 5.33 1.79 17.38
C GLU A 179 4.67 2.91 18.16
N ILE A 180 3.36 3.09 17.96
CA ILE A 180 2.60 4.20 18.58
C ILE A 180 1.38 3.65 19.31
N PRO A 181 1.35 3.75 20.65
CA PRO A 181 0.15 3.40 21.41
C PRO A 181 -1.07 4.21 20.95
N PRO A 182 -2.27 3.60 20.82
CA PRO A 182 -3.46 4.29 20.32
C PRO A 182 -3.82 5.58 21.10
N ALA A 183 -3.54 5.62 22.40
CA ALA A 183 -3.83 6.78 23.26
C ALA A 183 -2.75 7.88 23.22
N ASP A 184 -1.58 7.65 22.60
CA ASP A 184 -0.46 8.61 22.61
C ASP A 184 -0.59 9.63 21.48
N ALA A 185 -1.38 10.67 21.70
CA ALA A 185 -1.59 11.75 20.74
C ALA A 185 -0.30 12.56 20.47
N GLN A 186 0.56 12.72 21.48
CA GLN A 186 1.81 13.50 21.32
C GLN A 186 2.81 12.79 20.41
N LEU A 187 2.95 11.47 20.58
CA LEU A 187 3.82 10.67 19.74
C LEU A 187 3.28 10.60 18.30
N LYS A 188 1.96 10.49 18.12
CA LYS A 188 1.32 10.57 16.77
C LYS A 188 1.66 11.89 16.10
N GLU A 189 1.49 13.01 16.78
CA GLU A 189 1.81 14.33 16.21
C GLU A 189 3.29 14.44 15.86
N LYS A 190 4.17 14.01 16.74
CA LYS A 190 5.62 14.05 16.52
C LYS A 190 6.09 13.24 15.34
N LEU A 191 5.58 12.01 15.15
CA LEU A 191 6.06 11.07 14.14
C LEU A 191 5.31 11.15 12.81
N LEU A 192 4.01 11.53 12.85
CA LEU A 192 3.13 11.37 11.69
C LEU A 192 2.72 12.69 11.03
N VAL A 193 3.03 13.84 11.65
CA VAL A 193 2.71 15.15 11.05
C VAL A 193 3.93 15.71 10.32
N ALA A 194 3.80 15.87 9.01
CA ALA A 194 4.77 16.61 8.22
C ALA A 194 4.59 18.12 8.44
N LYS A 195 5.62 18.79 8.97
CA LYS A 195 5.59 20.25 9.16
C LYS A 195 5.55 20.96 7.81
N GLN A 196 4.54 21.78 7.62
CA GLN A 196 4.38 22.60 6.42
C GLN A 196 4.85 24.04 6.70
N ASN A 197 5.46 24.65 5.68
CA ASN A 197 5.82 26.07 5.74
C ASN A 197 4.56 26.94 5.79
N ILE A 198 4.58 27.97 6.65
CA ILE A 198 3.46 28.93 6.82
C ILE A 198 3.12 29.65 5.51
N LEU A 199 4.12 30.01 4.71
CA LEU A 199 3.92 30.64 3.41
C LEU A 199 3.16 29.74 2.43
N SER A 200 3.48 28.45 2.41
CA SER A 200 2.74 27.47 1.60
C SER A 200 1.30 27.33 2.06
N LYS A 201 1.04 27.36 3.37
CA LYS A 201 -0.32 27.33 3.92
C LYS A 201 -1.15 28.53 3.47
N ILE A 202 -0.58 29.73 3.55
CA ILE A 202 -1.24 30.98 3.11
C ILE A 202 -1.51 30.94 1.60
N ALA A 203 -0.52 30.58 0.80
CA ALA A 203 -0.66 30.51 -0.66
C ALA A 203 -1.72 29.49 -1.12
N LEU A 204 -1.83 28.35 -0.42
CA LEU A 204 -2.79 27.30 -0.76
C LEU A 204 -4.19 27.51 -0.17
N ALA A 205 -4.38 28.45 0.77
CA ALA A 205 -5.66 28.60 1.48
C ALA A 205 -6.84 28.85 0.53
N ILE A 206 -6.70 29.78 -0.41
CA ILE A 206 -7.75 30.10 -1.39
C ILE A 206 -7.98 28.92 -2.36
N PRO A 207 -6.95 28.38 -3.07
CA PRO A 207 -7.13 27.21 -3.92
C PRO A 207 -7.72 26.00 -3.20
N ALA A 208 -7.34 25.76 -1.94
CA ALA A 208 -7.86 24.65 -1.14
C ALA A 208 -9.35 24.79 -0.81
N THR A 209 -9.78 26.01 -0.45
CA THR A 209 -11.20 26.28 -0.14
C THR A 209 -12.07 26.06 -1.36
N PHE A 210 -11.72 26.67 -2.51
CA PHE A 210 -12.43 26.45 -3.75
C PHE A 210 -12.35 24.99 -4.21
N GLY A 211 -11.18 24.37 -4.07
CA GLY A 211 -10.96 22.97 -4.39
C GLY A 211 -11.87 22.04 -3.58
N PHE A 212 -12.03 22.29 -2.28
CA PHE A 212 -12.98 21.53 -1.46
C PHE A 212 -14.42 21.73 -1.94
N LEU A 213 -14.87 22.97 -2.11
CA LEU A 213 -16.25 23.28 -2.51
C LEU A 213 -16.60 22.64 -3.86
N LEU A 214 -15.69 22.73 -4.84
CA LEU A 214 -15.91 22.19 -6.18
C LEU A 214 -15.86 20.66 -6.24
N ASN A 215 -15.11 20.00 -5.36
CA ASN A 215 -15.02 18.54 -5.33
C ASN A 215 -15.95 17.90 -4.28
N ALA A 216 -16.52 18.68 -3.37
CA ALA A 216 -17.43 18.19 -2.33
C ALA A 216 -18.64 17.40 -2.85
N PRO A 217 -19.30 17.78 -3.98
CA PRO A 217 -20.43 17.02 -4.50
C PRO A 217 -20.11 15.57 -4.85
N LEU A 218 -18.88 15.26 -5.26
CA LEU A 218 -18.42 13.88 -5.45
C LEU A 218 -17.89 13.29 -4.15
N TYR A 219 -17.02 14.02 -3.45
CA TYR A 219 -16.24 13.49 -2.33
C TYR A 219 -17.11 13.15 -1.10
N LEU A 220 -18.06 14.02 -0.73
CA LEU A 220 -18.86 13.83 0.48
C LEU A 220 -19.79 12.62 0.41
N PRO A 221 -20.53 12.34 -0.69
CA PRO A 221 -21.31 11.12 -0.81
C PRO A 221 -20.44 9.86 -0.77
N ILE A 222 -19.28 9.87 -1.44
CA ILE A 222 -18.37 8.72 -1.45
C ILE A 222 -17.85 8.43 -0.04
N ILE A 223 -17.36 9.44 0.69
CA ILE A 223 -16.82 9.20 2.04
C ILE A 223 -17.92 8.75 3.02
N PHE A 224 -19.14 9.27 2.88
CA PHE A 224 -20.28 8.81 3.68
C PHE A 224 -20.59 7.34 3.39
N PHE A 225 -20.68 6.96 2.12
CA PHE A 225 -20.91 5.58 1.69
C PHE A 225 -19.81 4.65 2.22
N VAL A 226 -18.54 5.02 2.06
CA VAL A 226 -17.40 4.21 2.52
C VAL A 226 -17.41 4.06 4.03
N LYS A 227 -17.61 5.13 4.80
CA LYS A 227 -17.73 5.07 6.27
C LYS A 227 -18.81 4.10 6.73
N THR A 228 -19.94 4.07 6.03
CA THR A 228 -21.06 3.18 6.39
C THR A 228 -20.76 1.73 6.05
N LYS A 229 -20.12 1.46 4.90
CA LYS A 229 -19.89 0.10 4.38
C LYS A 229 -18.63 -0.56 4.92
N THR A 230 -17.65 0.21 5.39
CA THR A 230 -16.35 -0.29 5.84
C THR A 230 -16.09 -0.06 7.33
N LYS A 231 -17.14 0.23 8.13
CA LYS A 231 -17.02 0.59 9.55
C LYS A 231 -16.20 -0.41 10.37
N ASP A 232 -16.40 -1.70 10.11
CA ASP A 232 -15.79 -2.80 10.87
C ASP A 232 -14.69 -3.52 10.06
N THR A 233 -14.04 -2.81 9.11
CA THR A 233 -13.01 -3.40 8.26
C THR A 233 -11.77 -2.53 8.15
N ASP A 234 -10.61 -3.16 7.90
CA ASP A 234 -9.33 -2.48 7.62
C ASP A 234 -9.19 -2.08 6.13
N HIS A 235 -10.31 -1.96 5.39
CA HIS A 235 -10.30 -1.70 3.95
C HIS A 235 -10.84 -0.33 3.56
N HIS A 236 -11.06 0.56 4.54
CA HIS A 236 -11.66 1.89 4.32
C HIS A 236 -10.97 2.67 3.19
N ASP A 237 -9.65 2.81 3.29
CA ASP A 237 -8.87 3.56 2.31
C ASP A 237 -8.87 2.92 0.93
N SER A 238 -8.78 1.60 0.87
CA SER A 238 -8.77 0.87 -0.40
C SER A 238 -10.07 1.06 -1.17
N VAL A 239 -11.21 1.01 -0.47
CA VAL A 239 -12.52 1.23 -1.09
C VAL A 239 -12.68 2.70 -1.50
N LEU A 240 -12.27 3.64 -0.63
CA LEU A 240 -12.32 5.08 -0.92
C LEU A 240 -11.47 5.42 -2.16
N LEU A 241 -10.24 4.93 -2.20
CA LEU A 241 -9.32 5.18 -3.32
C LEU A 241 -9.86 4.57 -4.62
N ALA A 242 -10.34 3.33 -4.60
CA ALA A 242 -10.91 2.66 -5.77
C ALA A 242 -12.11 3.43 -6.34
N LEU A 243 -13.04 3.89 -5.48
CA LEU A 243 -14.19 4.68 -5.91
C LEU A 243 -13.77 6.03 -6.49
N LEU A 244 -12.82 6.73 -5.87
CA LEU A 244 -12.33 8.00 -6.38
C LEU A 244 -11.61 7.84 -7.72
N ILE A 245 -10.71 6.85 -7.86
CA ILE A 245 -10.02 6.59 -9.14
C ILE A 245 -11.01 6.31 -10.26
N PHE A 246 -12.07 5.54 -9.97
CA PHE A 246 -13.07 5.18 -10.98
C PHE A 246 -14.02 6.33 -11.29
N LEU A 247 -14.55 7.05 -10.29
CA LEU A 247 -15.60 8.05 -10.48
C LEU A 247 -15.09 9.43 -10.83
N TYR A 248 -13.88 9.80 -10.38
CA TYR A 248 -13.34 11.15 -10.57
C TYR A 248 -13.17 11.56 -12.03
N PRO A 249 -12.69 10.73 -12.96
CA PRO A 249 -12.63 11.08 -14.38
C PRO A 249 -13.99 11.41 -14.98
N PHE A 250 -15.03 10.66 -14.63
CA PHE A 250 -16.41 10.92 -15.08
C PHE A 250 -16.95 12.23 -14.50
N TYR A 251 -16.65 12.51 -13.24
CA TYR A 251 -17.01 13.77 -12.60
C TYR A 251 -16.36 14.97 -13.30
N LEU A 252 -15.06 14.90 -13.58
CA LEU A 252 -14.33 15.94 -14.32
C LEU A 252 -14.94 16.21 -15.69
N LEU A 253 -15.19 15.14 -16.45
CA LEU A 253 -15.81 15.27 -17.77
C LEU A 253 -17.22 15.83 -17.67
N GLY A 254 -18.02 15.37 -16.71
CA GLY A 254 -19.39 15.86 -16.49
C GLY A 254 -19.44 17.35 -16.15
N ILE A 255 -18.62 17.81 -15.20
CA ILE A 255 -18.55 19.23 -14.84
C ILE A 255 -18.05 20.07 -16.02
N THR A 256 -16.99 19.65 -16.71
CA THR A 256 -16.46 20.36 -17.88
C THR A 256 -17.50 20.47 -18.98
N SER A 257 -18.20 19.39 -19.31
CA SER A 257 -19.27 19.38 -20.32
C SER A 257 -20.43 20.28 -19.93
N LEU A 258 -20.86 20.25 -18.66
CA LEU A 258 -21.93 21.13 -18.16
C LEU A 258 -21.54 22.59 -18.28
N LEU A 259 -20.33 22.97 -17.87
CA LEU A 259 -19.85 24.34 -18.00
C LEU A 259 -19.78 24.77 -19.47
N PHE A 260 -19.32 23.89 -20.37
CA PHE A 260 -19.28 24.22 -21.80
C PHE A 260 -20.68 24.41 -22.39
N LEU A 261 -21.64 23.56 -22.05
CA LEU A 261 -23.03 23.68 -22.51
C LEU A 261 -23.72 24.97 -22.02
N LEU A 262 -23.38 25.42 -20.80
CA LEU A 262 -23.96 26.63 -20.23
C LEU A 262 -23.32 27.91 -20.75
N THR A 263 -22.02 27.91 -21.03
CA THR A 263 -21.26 29.12 -21.38
C THR A 263 -20.88 29.21 -22.85
N HIS A 264 -20.91 28.09 -23.57
CA HIS A 264 -20.36 27.92 -24.92
C HIS A 264 -18.91 28.42 -25.08
N ALA A 265 -18.18 28.51 -23.95
CA ALA A 265 -16.82 29.05 -23.90
C ALA A 265 -15.78 27.94 -23.79
N TRP A 266 -14.74 27.97 -24.61
CA TRP A 266 -13.61 27.04 -24.54
C TRP A 266 -12.86 27.09 -23.20
N LEU A 267 -12.98 28.19 -22.44
CA LEU A 267 -12.44 28.32 -21.09
C LEU A 267 -12.99 27.26 -20.11
N SER A 268 -14.14 26.67 -20.41
CA SER A 268 -14.72 25.58 -19.61
C SER A 268 -13.78 24.39 -19.46
N PHE A 269 -12.91 24.15 -20.44
CA PHE A 269 -11.90 23.04 -20.35
C PHE A 269 -10.82 23.28 -19.31
N LEU A 270 -10.65 24.50 -18.80
CA LEU A 270 -9.78 24.76 -17.64
C LEU A 270 -10.24 24.04 -16.39
N ALA A 271 -11.51 23.62 -16.30
CA ALA A 271 -12.03 22.81 -15.20
C ALA A 271 -11.25 21.50 -15.04
N LEU A 272 -10.77 20.90 -16.13
CA LEU A 272 -9.95 19.66 -16.11
C LEU A 272 -8.62 19.85 -15.36
N LEU A 273 -8.14 21.08 -15.22
CA LEU A 273 -6.92 21.41 -14.46
C LEU A 273 -7.25 22.01 -13.09
N ILE A 274 -8.23 22.90 -13.03
CA ILE A 274 -8.57 23.63 -11.81
C ILE A 274 -9.12 22.69 -10.72
N LEU A 275 -9.99 21.74 -11.08
CA LEU A 275 -10.56 20.82 -10.10
C LEU A 275 -9.48 19.91 -9.45
N PRO A 276 -8.62 19.22 -10.21
CA PRO A 276 -7.54 18.42 -9.61
C PRO A 276 -6.53 19.24 -8.81
N LEU A 277 -6.12 20.42 -9.30
CA LEU A 277 -5.21 21.30 -8.57
C LEU A 277 -5.83 21.81 -7.27
N GLY A 278 -7.11 22.15 -7.29
CA GLY A 278 -7.85 22.55 -6.10
C GLY A 278 -7.99 21.39 -5.09
N ALA A 279 -8.29 20.20 -5.56
CA ALA A 279 -8.33 19.00 -4.71
C ALA A 279 -6.96 18.72 -4.09
N TRP A 280 -5.88 18.83 -4.86
CA TRP A 280 -4.51 18.72 -4.36
C TRP A 280 -4.22 19.78 -3.28
N ALA A 281 -4.55 21.06 -3.52
CA ALA A 281 -4.34 22.12 -2.56
C ALA A 281 -5.09 21.86 -1.24
N TYR A 282 -6.32 21.38 -1.32
CA TYR A 282 -7.10 20.98 -0.14
C TYR A 282 -6.43 19.84 0.64
N VAL A 283 -5.96 18.81 -0.05
CA VAL A 283 -5.25 17.69 0.56
C VAL A 283 -4.00 18.15 1.30
N GLN A 284 -3.28 19.15 0.77
CA GLN A 284 -2.08 19.69 1.44
C GLN A 284 -2.41 20.39 2.77
N LEU A 285 -3.56 21.07 2.86
CA LEU A 285 -3.89 21.90 4.04
C LEU A 285 -4.72 21.20 5.10
N LYS A 286 -5.45 20.15 4.74
CA LYS A 286 -6.34 19.47 5.68
C LYS A 286 -5.54 18.77 6.80
N GLU A 287 -6.22 18.56 7.90
CA GLU A 287 -5.69 17.83 9.05
C GLU A 287 -5.27 16.40 8.66
N GLN A 288 -4.05 16.02 9.04
CA GLN A 288 -3.42 14.76 8.65
C GLN A 288 -3.68 13.59 9.61
N LEU A 289 -3.92 13.89 10.90
CA LEU A 289 -4.20 12.88 11.92
C LEU A 289 -5.71 12.65 12.08
N ASP A 290 -6.08 11.42 12.42
CA ASP A 290 -7.42 11.14 12.90
C ASP A 290 -7.60 11.80 14.28
N LYS A 291 -8.78 12.40 14.51
CA LYS A 291 -9.13 12.84 15.86
C LYS A 291 -9.18 11.61 16.74
N SER A 292 -8.58 11.69 17.92
CA SER A 292 -8.73 10.65 18.94
C SER A 292 -10.24 10.48 19.22
N GLU A 293 -10.76 9.31 18.93
CA GLU A 293 -12.07 8.89 19.39
C GLU A 293 -12.05 8.70 20.90
#